data_9e71f2b5c83e084b7f4ede4250f40862
#
_entry.id   9e71f2b5c83e084b7f4ede4250f40862
#
_cell.length_a   1.000
_cell.length_b   1.000
_cell.length_c   1.000
_cell.angle_alpha   90.00
_cell.angle_beta   90.00
_cell.angle_gamma   90.00
#
_symmetry.space_group_name_H-M   'P 1'
#
loop_
_entity.id
_entity.type
_entity.pdbx_description
1 polymer ?
#
loop_
_entity_poly.entity_id
_entity_poly.type
_entity_poly.pdbx_seq_one_letter_code
_entity_poly.pdbx_strand_id
1 'polypeptide(L)'
;MIRGAFTVGAWTMASRVLGFARDILIAAVLGTGPVADAFFVALRLPNLFRRLFGEGAFNAAFVPAISTILHKEGLSAATEFAEEATAVMAFWLGLLTILGEIFMPGLLYVLAPGFVGHGGRFGMAVALSRVMFPYLFFICLTALFSGVLNAMSRFAAAAAAPVLFNLFSIASMLWLAPYTRNPGFALAWGVTVSGIAQLALVLWAIRRAGMRFIWPRLRFSARIRQMFRRMAPALLGAGVTQLNVSIDIIIGTLLPAGSVSILYYADRVNQLPLGVIATAAGTALLPAVTRHIALGEEAQANIALNRAFESVLMLTLPAAIGLAVAARAVMDVAFVRGAFTAHNAVLAGHSLAAFALGLPVFALIKIFTPGFYARGDTMTPLKIGVAAVALNLGLNLVFMHPLKAVGPALATSLSSAFNAACLFALLHKRAHFGFDALSRHRIPRILLAGAVMAAALWGVQRLLPPGVTTIPEFLLLVLVGGVFYFGPGVLLRAFDLREFLGLLRRRRRKAA
;
A
#
# COMPACT_ATOMS: atom_id res chain seq x y z
N MET A 1 19.89 14.91 9.80
CA MET A 1 18.79 13.95 9.91
C MET A 1 17.40 14.59 9.81
N ILE A 2 17.05 15.63 10.57
CA ILE A 2 15.69 16.25 10.59
C ILE A 2 15.30 16.83 9.22
N ARG A 3 16.19 17.55 8.52
CA ARG A 3 15.92 18.07 7.17
C ARG A 3 15.63 16.96 6.15
N GLY A 4 16.34 15.83 6.23
CA GLY A 4 16.10 14.69 5.34
C GLY A 4 14.73 14.03 5.59
N ALA A 5 14.35 13.84 6.85
CA ALA A 5 13.03 13.30 7.20
C ALA A 5 11.87 14.22 6.77
N PHE A 6 12.03 15.53 6.89
CA PHE A 6 11.05 16.50 6.40
C PHE A 6 10.93 16.45 4.88
N THR A 7 12.06 16.41 4.16
CA THR A 7 12.08 16.32 2.69
C THR A 7 11.37 15.05 2.21
N VAL A 8 11.67 13.89 2.79
CA VAL A 8 11.00 12.61 2.46
C VAL A 8 9.51 12.70 2.76
N GLY A 9 9.13 13.26 3.93
CA GLY A 9 7.72 13.42 4.31
C GLY A 9 6.94 14.31 3.34
N ALA A 10 7.51 15.45 2.93
CA ALA A 10 6.90 16.37 1.98
C ALA A 10 6.69 15.73 0.59
N TRP A 11 7.72 15.07 0.04
CA TRP A 11 7.59 14.37 -1.24
C TRP A 11 6.62 13.20 -1.18
N THR A 12 6.61 12.45 -0.08
CA THR A 12 5.64 11.35 0.12
C THR A 12 4.21 11.89 0.16
N MET A 13 3.97 13.00 0.85
CA MET A 13 2.64 13.62 0.89
C MET A 13 2.23 14.15 -0.48
N ALA A 14 3.12 14.85 -1.19
CA ALA A 14 2.88 15.30 -2.56
C ALA A 14 2.54 14.13 -3.50
N SER A 15 3.30 13.02 -3.41
CA SER A 15 3.02 11.82 -4.19
C SER A 15 1.66 11.20 -3.87
N ARG A 16 1.23 11.20 -2.60
CA ARG A 16 -0.10 10.67 -2.21
C ARG A 16 -1.24 11.52 -2.75
N VAL A 17 -1.13 12.84 -2.62
CA VAL A 17 -2.14 13.78 -3.15
C VAL A 17 -2.25 13.66 -4.66
N LEU A 18 -1.12 13.71 -5.38
CA LEU A 18 -1.10 13.54 -6.83
C LEU A 18 -1.55 12.15 -7.26
N GLY A 19 -1.24 11.11 -6.48
CA GLY A 19 -1.70 9.75 -6.73
C GLY A 19 -3.21 9.63 -6.63
N PHE A 20 -3.83 10.27 -5.65
CA PHE A 20 -5.28 10.29 -5.53
C PHE A 20 -5.94 11.12 -6.64
N ALA A 21 -5.37 12.29 -6.97
CA ALA A 21 -5.84 13.10 -8.12
C ALA A 21 -5.76 12.33 -9.45
N ARG A 22 -4.65 11.59 -9.66
CA ARG A 22 -4.53 10.68 -10.81
C ARG A 22 -5.64 9.63 -10.83
N ASP A 23 -5.92 8.98 -9.70
CA ASP A 23 -6.92 7.92 -9.61
C ASP A 23 -8.33 8.47 -9.88
N ILE A 24 -8.62 9.70 -9.42
CA ILE A 24 -9.85 10.43 -9.79
C ILE A 24 -9.93 10.66 -11.31
N LEU A 25 -8.83 11.07 -11.92
CA LEU A 25 -8.80 11.32 -13.37
C LEU A 25 -8.91 10.01 -14.15
N ILE A 26 -8.26 8.93 -13.71
CA ILE A 26 -8.44 7.59 -14.30
C ILE A 26 -9.91 7.17 -14.26
N ALA A 27 -10.58 7.36 -13.13
CA ALA A 27 -12.00 7.05 -12.99
C ALA A 27 -12.86 7.90 -13.93
N ALA A 28 -12.57 9.20 -14.04
CA ALA A 28 -13.29 10.12 -14.94
C ALA A 28 -13.11 9.78 -16.43
N VAL A 29 -11.95 9.27 -16.81
CA VAL A 29 -11.63 8.99 -18.23
C VAL A 29 -11.99 7.55 -18.63
N LEU A 30 -11.67 6.55 -17.78
CA LEU A 30 -11.89 5.13 -18.06
C LEU A 30 -13.18 4.58 -17.47
N GLY A 31 -13.69 5.19 -16.41
CA GLY A 31 -14.84 4.66 -15.65
C GLY A 31 -14.57 3.31 -15.04
N THR A 32 -15.60 2.43 -15.06
CA THR A 32 -15.50 1.00 -14.75
C THR A 32 -15.92 0.22 -15.99
N GLY A 33 -15.13 -0.74 -16.40
CA GLY A 33 -15.46 -1.53 -17.59
C GLY A 33 -14.26 -2.27 -18.18
N PRO A 34 -14.41 -2.88 -19.36
CA PRO A 34 -13.38 -3.75 -19.93
C PRO A 34 -11.99 -3.08 -20.09
N VAL A 35 -11.94 -1.81 -20.46
CA VAL A 35 -10.69 -1.06 -20.66
C VAL A 35 -10.02 -0.76 -19.32
N ALA A 36 -10.81 -0.31 -18.34
CA ALA A 36 -10.30 -0.04 -16.98
C ALA A 36 -9.81 -1.33 -16.32
N ASP A 37 -10.56 -2.42 -16.41
CA ASP A 37 -10.19 -3.72 -15.88
C ASP A 37 -8.90 -4.23 -16.52
N ALA A 38 -8.78 -4.17 -17.84
CA ALA A 38 -7.58 -4.55 -18.58
C ALA A 38 -6.37 -3.72 -18.17
N PHE A 39 -6.55 -2.41 -17.98
CA PHE A 39 -5.50 -1.51 -17.52
C PHE A 39 -5.01 -1.86 -16.09
N PHE A 40 -5.93 -2.08 -15.15
CA PHE A 40 -5.55 -2.40 -13.77
C PHE A 40 -4.91 -3.79 -13.64
N VAL A 41 -5.34 -4.77 -14.42
CA VAL A 41 -4.65 -6.06 -14.52
C VAL A 41 -3.24 -5.88 -15.09
N ALA A 42 -3.10 -5.12 -16.18
CA ALA A 42 -1.81 -4.84 -16.81
C ALA A 42 -0.85 -4.11 -15.84
N LEU A 43 -1.35 -3.12 -15.11
CA LEU A 43 -0.58 -2.37 -14.11
C LEU A 43 -0.12 -3.24 -12.94
N ARG A 44 -0.80 -4.36 -12.70
CA ARG A 44 -0.49 -5.27 -11.59
C ARG A 44 0.86 -5.94 -11.73
N LEU A 45 1.20 -6.42 -12.93
CA LEU A 45 2.46 -7.11 -13.22
C LEU A 45 3.69 -6.27 -12.83
N PRO A 46 3.89 -5.07 -13.40
CA PRO A 46 5.00 -4.21 -13.02
C PRO A 46 5.02 -3.87 -11.53
N ASN A 47 3.87 -3.63 -10.91
CA ASN A 47 3.79 -3.30 -9.49
C ASN A 47 4.13 -4.47 -8.58
N LEU A 48 3.78 -5.71 -8.95
CA LEU A 48 4.14 -6.91 -8.21
C LEU A 48 5.66 -7.06 -8.15
N PHE A 49 6.33 -6.98 -9.28
CA PHE A 49 7.78 -7.08 -9.36
C PHE A 49 8.48 -5.89 -8.69
N ARG A 50 7.96 -4.67 -8.84
CA ARG A 50 8.47 -3.49 -8.15
C ARG A 50 8.45 -3.67 -6.64
N ARG A 51 7.38 -4.21 -6.07
CA ARG A 51 7.28 -4.48 -4.62
C ARG A 51 8.22 -5.58 -4.17
N LEU A 52 8.37 -6.64 -4.96
CA LEU A 52 9.27 -7.74 -4.66
C LEU A 52 10.74 -7.29 -4.72
N PHE A 53 11.14 -6.65 -5.80
CA PHE A 53 12.54 -6.30 -6.06
C PHE A 53 12.90 -4.89 -5.61
N GLY A 54 12.02 -3.90 -5.81
CA GLY A 54 12.35 -2.49 -5.58
C GLY A 54 12.16 -2.01 -4.14
N GLU A 55 11.12 -2.44 -3.45
CA GLU A 55 10.76 -1.90 -2.12
C GLU A 55 11.12 -2.85 -0.97
N GLY A 56 11.21 -4.14 -1.20
CA GLY A 56 11.35 -5.16 -0.16
C GLY A 56 12.74 -5.73 -0.03
N ALA A 57 12.93 -6.90 -0.60
CA ALA A 57 14.11 -7.74 -0.40
C ALA A 57 15.42 -7.12 -0.91
N PHE A 58 15.36 -6.40 -2.04
CA PHE A 58 16.55 -5.78 -2.60
C PHE A 58 17.10 -4.68 -1.69
N ASN A 59 16.26 -3.73 -1.29
CA ASN A 59 16.68 -2.64 -0.40
C ASN A 59 17.19 -3.14 0.95
N ALA A 60 16.57 -4.19 1.49
CA ALA A 60 17.00 -4.79 2.76
C ALA A 60 18.41 -5.42 2.68
N ALA A 61 18.83 -5.92 1.52
CA ALA A 61 20.16 -6.50 1.31
C ALA A 61 21.17 -5.48 0.77
N PHE A 62 20.77 -4.65 -0.19
CA PHE A 62 21.66 -3.75 -0.92
C PHE A 62 22.06 -2.51 -0.13
N VAL A 63 21.10 -1.83 0.54
CA VAL A 63 21.40 -0.57 1.25
C VAL A 63 22.40 -0.75 2.38
N PRO A 64 22.31 -1.77 3.26
CA PRO A 64 23.33 -2.02 4.27
C PRO A 64 24.69 -2.38 3.65
N ALA A 65 24.72 -3.15 2.56
CA ALA A 65 25.95 -3.55 1.89
C ALA A 65 26.69 -2.33 1.33
N ILE A 66 26.02 -1.52 0.51
CA ILE A 66 26.63 -0.32 -0.08
C ILE A 66 27.03 0.72 0.98
N SER A 67 26.21 0.88 2.04
CA SER A 67 26.52 1.79 3.14
C SER A 67 27.79 1.35 3.87
N THR A 68 27.95 0.04 4.11
CA THR A 68 29.17 -0.51 4.75
C THR A 68 30.39 -0.27 3.88
N ILE A 69 30.32 -0.52 2.58
CA ILE A 69 31.41 -0.31 1.63
C ILE A 69 31.77 1.18 1.56
N LEU A 70 30.77 2.05 1.46
CA LEU A 70 30.97 3.50 1.40
C LEU A 70 31.71 4.03 2.62
N HIS A 71 31.37 3.55 3.83
CA HIS A 71 32.00 4.02 5.08
C HIS A 71 33.37 3.39 5.34
N LYS A 72 33.60 2.14 4.91
CA LYS A 72 34.87 1.43 5.19
C LYS A 72 35.92 1.59 4.07
N GLU A 73 35.47 1.61 2.82
CA GLU A 73 36.33 1.52 1.65
C GLU A 73 36.27 2.79 0.77
N GLY A 74 35.34 3.69 1.05
CA GLY A 74 35.22 4.98 0.36
C GLY A 74 34.32 4.94 -0.88
N LEU A 75 34.26 6.09 -1.55
CA LEU A 75 33.33 6.34 -2.66
C LEU A 75 33.66 5.51 -3.90
N SER A 76 34.95 5.26 -4.20
CA SER A 76 35.38 4.49 -5.37
C SER A 76 34.89 3.04 -5.29
N ALA A 77 35.12 2.37 -4.16
CA ALA A 77 34.67 0.98 -3.93
C ALA A 77 33.13 0.87 -3.93
N ALA A 78 32.45 1.86 -3.36
CA ALA A 78 31.00 1.92 -3.39
C ALA A 78 30.45 2.12 -4.80
N THR A 79 31.15 2.90 -5.64
CA THR A 79 30.80 3.10 -7.06
C THR A 79 30.96 1.79 -7.83
N GLU A 80 32.10 1.09 -7.67
CA GLU A 80 32.35 -0.20 -8.32
C GLU A 80 31.29 -1.24 -7.94
N PHE A 81 30.97 -1.34 -6.65
CA PHE A 81 29.90 -2.26 -6.20
C PHE A 81 28.54 -1.90 -6.77
N ALA A 82 28.19 -0.61 -6.85
CA ALA A 82 26.94 -0.15 -7.44
C ALA A 82 26.91 -0.41 -8.97
N GLU A 83 28.02 -0.27 -9.68
CA GLU A 83 28.16 -0.60 -11.10
C GLU A 83 27.96 -2.10 -11.34
N GLU A 84 28.61 -2.96 -10.57
CA GLU A 84 28.41 -4.41 -10.65
C GLU A 84 26.96 -4.80 -10.37
N ALA A 85 26.37 -4.26 -9.29
CA ALA A 85 24.96 -4.50 -8.96
C ALA A 85 24.03 -4.04 -10.08
N THR A 86 24.29 -2.87 -10.69
CA THR A 86 23.53 -2.34 -11.81
C THR A 86 23.63 -3.24 -13.04
N ALA A 87 24.84 -3.71 -13.40
CA ALA A 87 25.04 -4.60 -14.53
C ALA A 87 24.28 -5.91 -14.39
N VAL A 88 24.39 -6.54 -13.21
CA VAL A 88 23.72 -7.80 -12.93
C VAL A 88 22.20 -7.62 -12.90
N MET A 89 21.70 -6.56 -12.24
CA MET A 89 20.26 -6.29 -12.24
C MET A 89 19.74 -5.93 -13.64
N ALA A 90 20.44 -5.07 -14.40
CA ALA A 90 20.01 -4.70 -15.73
C ALA A 90 19.95 -5.90 -16.66
N PHE A 91 20.92 -6.83 -16.56
CA PHE A 91 20.91 -8.07 -17.34
C PHE A 91 19.68 -8.94 -17.01
N TRP A 92 19.45 -9.25 -15.72
CA TRP A 92 18.34 -10.11 -15.33
C TRP A 92 16.97 -9.45 -15.53
N LEU A 93 16.85 -8.15 -15.26
CA LEU A 93 15.60 -7.42 -15.51
C LEU A 93 15.34 -7.26 -17.00
N GLY A 94 16.38 -7.02 -17.81
CA GLY A 94 16.26 -6.98 -19.26
C GLY A 94 15.81 -8.34 -19.83
N LEU A 95 16.45 -9.42 -19.38
CA LEU A 95 16.05 -10.78 -19.75
C LEU A 95 14.59 -11.08 -19.32
N LEU A 96 14.24 -10.75 -18.08
CA LEU A 96 12.88 -10.93 -17.57
C LEU A 96 11.86 -10.08 -18.36
N THR A 97 12.22 -8.86 -18.73
CA THR A 97 11.37 -7.99 -19.56
C THR A 97 11.15 -8.59 -20.94
N ILE A 98 12.21 -9.04 -21.61
CA ILE A 98 12.11 -9.66 -22.94
C ILE A 98 11.28 -10.95 -22.87
N LEU A 99 11.57 -11.84 -21.91
CA LEU A 99 10.80 -13.07 -21.71
C LEU A 99 9.33 -12.76 -21.36
N GLY A 100 9.09 -11.76 -20.50
CA GLY A 100 7.74 -11.34 -20.15
C GLY A 100 6.97 -10.79 -21.36
N GLU A 101 7.60 -10.03 -22.26
CA GLU A 101 6.98 -9.57 -23.50
C GLU A 101 6.59 -10.72 -24.42
N ILE A 102 7.49 -11.71 -24.58
CA ILE A 102 7.24 -12.91 -25.41
C ILE A 102 6.12 -13.74 -24.82
N PHE A 103 6.19 -14.03 -23.52
CA PHE A 103 5.27 -14.89 -22.81
C PHE A 103 4.09 -14.15 -22.15
N MET A 104 3.87 -12.87 -22.52
CA MET A 104 2.79 -12.06 -21.93
C MET A 104 1.41 -12.73 -21.97
N PRO A 105 0.97 -13.37 -23.06
CA PRO A 105 -0.29 -14.10 -23.05
C PRO A 105 -0.34 -15.22 -21.97
N GLY A 106 0.74 -16.00 -21.81
CA GLY A 106 0.84 -17.05 -20.79
C GLY A 106 0.78 -16.49 -19.36
N LEU A 107 1.45 -15.37 -19.10
CA LEU A 107 1.37 -14.68 -17.80
C LEU A 107 -0.06 -14.23 -17.49
N LEU A 108 -0.76 -13.71 -18.49
CA LEU A 108 -2.14 -13.26 -18.32
C LEU A 108 -3.15 -14.41 -18.27
N TYR A 109 -2.88 -15.57 -18.83
CA TYR A 109 -3.68 -16.77 -18.58
C TYR A 109 -3.73 -17.11 -17.08
N VAL A 110 -2.62 -16.90 -16.37
CA VAL A 110 -2.54 -17.14 -14.92
C VAL A 110 -3.16 -16.01 -14.12
N LEU A 111 -2.90 -14.75 -14.49
CA LEU A 111 -3.30 -13.57 -13.70
C LEU A 111 -4.70 -13.04 -14.01
N ALA A 112 -5.22 -13.33 -15.20
CA ALA A 112 -6.53 -12.89 -15.64
C ALA A 112 -7.29 -13.99 -16.41
N PRO A 113 -7.47 -15.19 -15.83
CA PRO A 113 -8.13 -16.32 -16.51
C PRO A 113 -9.57 -15.97 -16.91
N GLY A 114 -10.26 -15.12 -16.14
CA GLY A 114 -11.63 -14.72 -16.45
C GLY A 114 -11.76 -13.77 -17.65
N PHE A 115 -10.66 -13.30 -18.23
CA PHE A 115 -10.73 -12.51 -19.47
C PHE A 115 -10.70 -13.38 -20.72
N VAL A 116 -10.30 -14.64 -20.59
CA VAL A 116 -10.19 -15.59 -21.70
C VAL A 116 -11.60 -15.89 -22.25
N GLY A 117 -11.75 -15.80 -23.57
CA GLY A 117 -13.05 -16.05 -24.24
C GLY A 117 -14.09 -14.95 -24.11
N HIS A 118 -13.80 -13.83 -23.42
CA HIS A 118 -14.76 -12.75 -23.19
C HIS A 118 -14.41 -11.47 -23.97
N GLY A 119 -15.02 -11.28 -25.15
CA GLY A 119 -15.17 -9.97 -25.83
C GLY A 119 -13.92 -9.13 -26.03
N GLY A 120 -12.76 -9.74 -26.36
CA GLY A 120 -11.54 -8.96 -26.63
C GLY A 120 -10.82 -8.42 -25.39
N ARG A 121 -11.36 -8.63 -24.18
CA ARG A 121 -10.72 -8.16 -22.92
C ARG A 121 -9.33 -8.75 -22.72
N PHE A 122 -9.13 -10.03 -23.03
CA PHE A 122 -7.84 -10.68 -22.93
C PHE A 122 -6.82 -10.07 -23.87
N GLY A 123 -7.15 -9.87 -25.15
CA GLY A 123 -6.27 -9.24 -26.14
C GLY A 123 -5.90 -7.79 -25.74
N MET A 124 -6.86 -7.05 -25.19
CA MET A 124 -6.61 -5.70 -24.69
C MET A 124 -5.67 -5.71 -23.47
N ALA A 125 -5.88 -6.62 -22.52
CA ALA A 125 -5.00 -6.76 -21.36
C ALA A 125 -3.58 -7.15 -21.78
N VAL A 126 -3.42 -8.06 -22.77
CA VAL A 126 -2.11 -8.43 -23.34
C VAL A 126 -1.44 -7.20 -23.97
N ALA A 127 -2.16 -6.44 -24.81
CA ALA A 127 -1.61 -5.28 -25.49
C ALA A 127 -1.19 -4.17 -24.51
N LEU A 128 -2.03 -3.86 -23.51
CA LEU A 128 -1.70 -2.87 -22.48
C LEU A 128 -0.53 -3.35 -21.60
N SER A 129 -0.52 -4.63 -21.22
CA SER A 129 0.57 -5.21 -20.44
C SER A 129 1.91 -5.10 -21.17
N ARG A 130 1.97 -5.39 -22.47
CA ARG A 130 3.18 -5.24 -23.28
C ARG A 130 3.68 -3.82 -23.28
N VAL A 131 2.82 -2.82 -23.44
CA VAL A 131 3.23 -1.41 -23.37
C VAL A 131 3.77 -1.04 -21.99
N MET A 132 3.21 -1.59 -20.91
CA MET A 132 3.56 -1.23 -19.54
C MET A 132 4.69 -2.06 -18.94
N PHE A 133 4.94 -3.26 -19.45
CA PHE A 133 5.90 -4.18 -18.83
C PHE A 133 7.35 -3.67 -18.82
N PRO A 134 7.84 -2.90 -19.83
CA PRO A 134 9.16 -2.28 -19.77
C PRO A 134 9.35 -1.31 -18.59
N TYR A 135 8.28 -0.77 -18.02
CA TYR A 135 8.34 0.02 -16.79
C TYR A 135 9.03 -0.73 -15.64
N LEU A 136 8.88 -2.06 -15.60
CA LEU A 136 9.54 -2.91 -14.61
C LEU A 136 11.05 -2.70 -14.58
N PHE A 137 11.69 -2.71 -15.75
CA PHE A 137 13.12 -2.50 -15.89
C PHE A 137 13.54 -1.14 -15.30
N PHE A 138 12.87 -0.08 -15.69
CA PHE A 138 13.19 1.27 -15.25
C PHE A 138 12.96 1.48 -13.74
N ILE A 139 11.86 0.99 -13.20
CA ILE A 139 11.52 1.22 -11.80
C ILE A 139 12.41 0.42 -10.83
N CYS A 140 12.83 -0.80 -11.21
CA CYS A 140 13.76 -1.57 -10.39
C CYS A 140 15.16 -0.96 -10.37
N LEU A 141 15.64 -0.44 -11.50
CA LEU A 141 16.88 0.33 -11.52
C LEU A 141 16.77 1.64 -10.76
N THR A 142 15.62 2.32 -10.86
CA THR A 142 15.34 3.52 -10.04
C THR A 142 15.43 3.19 -8.54
N ALA A 143 14.91 2.03 -8.11
CA ALA A 143 14.99 1.59 -6.72
C ALA A 143 16.44 1.31 -6.29
N LEU A 144 17.27 0.68 -7.15
CA LEU A 144 18.68 0.46 -6.89
C LEU A 144 19.41 1.80 -6.67
N PHE A 145 19.27 2.73 -7.59
CA PHE A 145 19.93 4.03 -7.51
C PHE A 145 19.37 4.90 -6.37
N SER A 146 18.09 4.75 -6.03
CA SER A 146 17.53 5.35 -4.82
C SER A 146 18.18 4.78 -3.55
N GLY A 147 18.48 3.48 -3.53
CA GLY A 147 19.24 2.84 -2.45
C GLY A 147 20.66 3.41 -2.30
N VAL A 148 21.36 3.66 -3.43
CA VAL A 148 22.66 4.35 -3.45
C VAL A 148 22.57 5.74 -2.83
N LEU A 149 21.61 6.55 -3.30
CA LEU A 149 21.38 7.91 -2.78
C LEU A 149 21.04 7.92 -1.31
N ASN A 150 20.24 6.95 -0.83
CA ASN A 150 19.90 6.80 0.58
C ASN A 150 21.14 6.47 1.42
N ALA A 151 22.03 5.59 0.95
CA ALA A 151 23.31 5.30 1.61
C ALA A 151 24.21 6.55 1.70
N MET A 152 24.12 7.45 0.73
CA MET A 152 24.82 8.75 0.73
C MET A 152 24.08 9.84 1.51
N SER A 153 22.98 9.51 2.21
CA SER A 153 22.12 10.48 2.91
C SER A 153 21.48 11.53 2.02
N ARG A 154 21.29 11.26 0.72
CA ARG A 154 20.66 12.13 -0.28
C ARG A 154 19.26 11.63 -0.64
N PHE A 155 18.26 11.96 0.16
CA PHE A 155 16.92 11.39 0.08
C PHE A 155 15.97 12.07 -0.93
N ALA A 156 16.28 13.30 -1.37
CA ALA A 156 15.32 14.13 -2.11
C ALA A 156 14.87 13.52 -3.45
N ALA A 157 15.82 13.10 -4.31
CA ALA A 157 15.50 12.54 -5.62
C ALA A 157 14.78 11.18 -5.52
N ALA A 158 15.21 10.33 -4.60
CA ALA A 158 14.56 9.05 -4.32
C ALA A 158 13.10 9.23 -3.88
N ALA A 159 12.85 10.22 -3.01
CA ALA A 159 11.51 10.53 -2.52
C ALA A 159 10.63 11.25 -3.57
N ALA A 160 11.25 11.99 -4.52
CA ALA A 160 10.54 12.69 -5.59
C ALA A 160 10.16 11.76 -6.77
N ALA A 161 10.87 10.65 -6.99
CA ALA A 161 10.63 9.77 -8.13
C ALA A 161 9.15 9.30 -8.26
N PRO A 162 8.42 8.91 -7.20
CA PRO A 162 7.01 8.55 -7.31
C PRO A 162 6.09 9.69 -7.75
N VAL A 163 6.49 10.95 -7.56
CA VAL A 163 5.73 12.12 -8.04
C VAL A 163 5.70 12.15 -9.56
N LEU A 164 6.84 11.83 -10.21
CA LEU A 164 6.92 11.75 -11.68
C LEU A 164 5.97 10.70 -12.24
N PHE A 165 5.83 9.55 -11.59
CA PHE A 165 4.85 8.55 -12.00
C PHE A 165 3.44 9.13 -12.10
N ASN A 166 3.03 9.87 -11.08
CA ASN A 166 1.70 10.48 -11.05
C ASN A 166 1.57 11.61 -12.10
N LEU A 167 2.58 12.47 -12.23
CA LEU A 167 2.57 13.56 -13.19
C LEU A 167 2.49 13.06 -14.65
N PHE A 168 3.32 12.07 -15.01
CA PHE A 168 3.29 11.52 -16.36
C PHE A 168 2.00 10.76 -16.66
N SER A 169 1.44 10.06 -15.66
CA SER A 169 0.12 9.42 -15.82
C SER A 169 -1.00 10.45 -16.01
N ILE A 170 -1.01 11.56 -15.27
CA ILE A 170 -1.96 12.65 -15.43
C ILE A 170 -1.76 13.32 -16.82
N ALA A 171 -0.52 13.65 -17.14
CA ALA A 171 -0.19 14.28 -18.41
C ALA A 171 -0.61 13.42 -19.61
N SER A 172 -0.37 12.12 -19.56
CA SER A 172 -0.75 11.21 -20.64
C SER A 172 -2.28 11.14 -20.84
N MET A 173 -3.06 11.19 -19.77
CA MET A 173 -4.53 11.25 -19.88
C MET A 173 -5.03 12.56 -20.47
N LEU A 174 -4.42 13.69 -20.10
CA LEU A 174 -4.87 15.00 -20.56
C LEU A 174 -4.46 15.30 -22.01
N TRP A 175 -3.27 14.88 -22.41
CA TRP A 175 -2.70 15.27 -23.69
C TRP A 175 -2.61 14.14 -24.71
N LEU A 176 -2.37 12.89 -24.28
CA LEU A 176 -2.17 11.78 -25.19
C LEU A 176 -3.44 10.98 -25.46
N ALA A 177 -4.43 11.00 -24.55
CA ALA A 177 -5.68 10.23 -24.69
C ALA A 177 -6.43 10.51 -26.01
N PRO A 178 -6.53 11.77 -26.52
CA PRO A 178 -7.20 12.04 -27.80
C PRO A 178 -6.54 11.40 -29.02
N TYR A 179 -5.25 11.09 -28.93
CA TYR A 179 -4.45 10.55 -30.05
C TYR A 179 -4.28 9.03 -30.00
N THR A 180 -4.86 8.37 -28.99
CA THR A 180 -4.78 6.91 -28.85
C THR A 180 -6.10 6.23 -29.21
N ARG A 181 -6.01 4.93 -29.61
CA ARG A 181 -7.22 4.14 -29.96
C ARG A 181 -8.24 4.07 -28.80
N ASN A 182 -7.75 4.05 -27.57
CA ASN A 182 -8.54 4.24 -26.37
C ASN A 182 -7.67 4.83 -25.25
N PRO A 183 -8.26 5.51 -24.24
CA PRO A 183 -7.50 6.17 -23.18
C PRO A 183 -6.62 5.22 -22.34
N GLY A 184 -6.89 3.92 -22.33
CA GLY A 184 -6.06 2.92 -21.66
C GLY A 184 -4.64 2.85 -22.21
N PHE A 185 -4.46 3.04 -23.55
CA PHE A 185 -3.15 3.08 -24.16
C PHE A 185 -2.39 4.35 -23.81
N ALA A 186 -3.07 5.49 -23.73
CA ALA A 186 -2.43 6.74 -23.28
C ALA A 186 -1.82 6.57 -21.87
N LEU A 187 -2.61 5.99 -20.96
CA LEU A 187 -2.14 5.66 -19.61
C LEU A 187 -0.98 4.67 -19.61
N ALA A 188 -1.06 3.61 -20.41
CA ALA A 188 -0.01 2.60 -20.49
C ALA A 188 1.32 3.23 -20.93
N TRP A 189 1.32 4.07 -21.95
CA TRP A 189 2.49 4.84 -22.37
C TRP A 189 2.96 5.81 -21.27
N GLY A 190 2.03 6.50 -20.60
CA GLY A 190 2.32 7.37 -19.47
C GLY A 190 3.09 6.65 -18.37
N VAL A 191 2.71 5.42 -18.04
CA VAL A 191 3.40 4.57 -17.06
C VAL A 191 4.82 4.27 -17.50
N THR A 192 5.02 3.82 -18.74
CA THR A 192 6.36 3.46 -19.26
C THR A 192 7.28 4.65 -19.33
N VAL A 193 6.82 5.77 -19.89
CA VAL A 193 7.60 7.03 -19.97
C VAL A 193 7.92 7.56 -18.57
N SER A 194 7.01 7.42 -17.61
CA SER A 194 7.29 7.81 -16.23
C SER A 194 8.46 7.02 -15.62
N GLY A 195 8.61 5.75 -15.97
CA GLY A 195 9.74 4.92 -15.54
C GLY A 195 11.08 5.46 -16.04
N ILE A 196 11.12 5.84 -17.31
CA ILE A 196 12.30 6.48 -17.92
C ILE A 196 12.62 7.79 -17.19
N ALA A 197 11.62 8.64 -16.96
CA ALA A 197 11.79 9.91 -16.27
C ALA A 197 12.27 9.74 -14.82
N GLN A 198 11.75 8.74 -14.09
CA GLN A 198 12.16 8.41 -12.74
C GLN A 198 13.62 7.95 -12.70
N LEU A 199 14.01 7.06 -13.61
CA LEU A 199 15.40 6.60 -13.73
C LEU A 199 16.33 7.77 -14.08
N ALA A 200 15.96 8.62 -15.03
CA ALA A 200 16.73 9.79 -15.41
C ALA A 200 16.95 10.76 -14.23
N LEU A 201 15.91 11.00 -13.41
CA LEU A 201 16.00 11.84 -12.20
C LEU A 201 17.02 11.29 -11.21
N VAL A 202 16.95 9.99 -10.88
CA VAL A 202 17.88 9.41 -9.88
C VAL A 202 19.31 9.31 -10.42
N LEU A 203 19.49 9.02 -11.71
CA LEU A 203 20.82 9.03 -12.35
C LEU A 203 21.44 10.42 -12.36
N TRP A 204 20.66 11.45 -12.66
CA TRP A 204 21.09 12.83 -12.57
C TRP A 204 21.52 13.18 -11.14
N ALA A 205 20.74 12.78 -10.14
CA ALA A 205 21.06 13.01 -8.74
C ALA A 205 22.37 12.30 -8.30
N ILE A 206 22.60 11.08 -8.78
CA ILE A 206 23.81 10.31 -8.51
C ILE A 206 25.04 10.99 -9.13
N ARG A 207 24.94 11.43 -10.38
CA ARG A 207 26.03 12.21 -11.03
C ARG A 207 26.35 13.48 -10.24
N ARG A 208 25.33 14.20 -9.77
CA ARG A 208 25.52 15.36 -8.86
C ARG A 208 26.07 14.99 -7.48
N ALA A 209 25.91 13.73 -7.06
CA ALA A 209 26.49 13.24 -5.83
C ALA A 209 27.99 12.89 -5.93
N GLY A 210 28.57 12.99 -7.14
CA GLY A 210 29.98 12.71 -7.39
C GLY A 210 30.29 11.28 -7.84
N MET A 211 29.26 10.42 -7.95
CA MET A 211 29.44 9.09 -8.53
C MET A 211 29.33 9.16 -10.06
N ARG A 212 30.42 8.82 -10.73
CA ARG A 212 30.46 8.71 -12.19
C ARG A 212 30.43 7.23 -12.55
N PHE A 213 29.31 6.78 -13.10
CA PHE A 213 29.16 5.42 -13.60
C PHE A 213 29.90 5.32 -14.95
N ILE A 214 30.86 4.42 -15.01
CA ILE A 214 31.45 3.92 -16.26
C ILE A 214 30.59 2.72 -16.68
N TRP A 215 30.50 2.41 -17.98
CA TRP A 215 29.66 1.33 -18.49
C TRP A 215 29.91 0.02 -17.72
N PRO A 216 28.89 -0.52 -17.00
CA PRO A 216 29.15 -1.59 -16.03
C PRO A 216 29.50 -2.90 -16.74
N ARG A 217 30.55 -3.55 -16.33
CA ARG A 217 30.91 -4.90 -16.76
C ARG A 217 30.12 -5.92 -15.96
N LEU A 218 29.51 -6.90 -16.65
CA LEU A 218 28.82 -7.99 -15.97
C LEU A 218 29.81 -8.85 -15.21
N ARG A 219 29.89 -8.67 -13.90
CA ARG A 219 30.74 -9.45 -12.98
C ARG A 219 29.91 -9.96 -11.82
N PHE A 220 30.03 -11.26 -11.52
CA PHE A 220 29.45 -11.90 -10.35
C PHE A 220 30.51 -11.99 -9.23
N SER A 221 30.85 -10.87 -8.61
CA SER A 221 31.77 -10.86 -7.49
C SER A 221 31.19 -11.61 -6.29
N ALA A 222 32.06 -11.98 -5.34
CA ALA A 222 31.65 -12.60 -4.09
C ALA A 222 30.68 -11.69 -3.30
N ARG A 223 30.85 -10.36 -3.39
CA ARG A 223 29.98 -9.35 -2.77
C ARG A 223 28.56 -9.40 -3.34
N ILE A 224 28.43 -9.46 -4.66
CA ILE A 224 27.12 -9.57 -5.35
C ILE A 224 26.44 -10.90 -5.00
N ARG A 225 27.19 -12.02 -5.01
CA ARG A 225 26.65 -13.33 -4.62
C ARG A 225 26.13 -13.33 -3.17
N GLN A 226 26.88 -12.72 -2.24
CA GLN A 226 26.47 -12.60 -0.84
C GLN A 226 25.21 -11.73 -0.70
N MET A 227 25.10 -10.64 -1.45
CA MET A 227 23.92 -9.77 -1.49
C MET A 227 22.67 -10.55 -1.94
N PHE A 228 22.75 -11.29 -3.04
CA PHE A 228 21.63 -12.12 -3.51
C PHE A 228 21.24 -13.23 -2.54
N ARG A 229 22.23 -13.86 -1.88
CA ARG A 229 21.95 -14.88 -0.85
C ARG A 229 21.20 -14.29 0.35
N ARG A 230 21.48 -13.04 0.74
CA ARG A 230 20.74 -12.34 1.80
C ARG A 230 19.36 -11.86 1.34
N MET A 231 19.19 -11.59 0.05
CA MET A 231 17.93 -11.15 -0.53
C MET A 231 16.90 -12.29 -0.62
N ALA A 232 17.32 -13.52 -0.87
CA ALA A 232 16.43 -14.66 -1.11
C ALA A 232 15.39 -14.90 0.00
N PRO A 233 15.73 -14.93 1.31
CA PRO A 233 14.73 -15.08 2.38
C PRO A 233 13.74 -13.94 2.45
N ALA A 234 14.17 -12.70 2.20
CA ALA A 234 13.32 -11.52 2.20
C ALA A 234 12.34 -11.52 1.01
N LEU A 235 12.75 -12.06 -0.16
CA LEU A 235 11.87 -12.27 -1.31
C LEU A 235 10.73 -13.25 -1.00
N LEU A 236 11.04 -14.35 -0.29
CA LEU A 236 10.02 -15.32 0.11
C LEU A 236 8.97 -14.70 1.04
N GLY A 237 9.41 -13.94 2.04
CA GLY A 237 8.51 -13.24 2.95
C GLY A 237 7.63 -12.19 2.25
N ALA A 238 8.20 -11.39 1.34
CA ALA A 238 7.46 -10.43 0.55
C ALA A 238 6.50 -11.12 -0.44
N GLY A 239 6.87 -12.30 -0.96
CA GLY A 239 6.07 -13.08 -1.92
C GLY A 239 4.70 -13.45 -1.36
N VAL A 240 4.61 -13.91 -0.12
CA VAL A 240 3.34 -14.31 0.52
C VAL A 240 2.33 -13.16 0.51
N THR A 241 2.77 -11.94 0.86
CA THR A 241 1.90 -10.76 0.83
C THR A 241 1.43 -10.43 -0.59
N GLN A 242 2.31 -10.59 -1.59
CA GLN A 242 1.96 -10.33 -2.98
C GLN A 242 1.02 -11.38 -3.56
N LEU A 243 1.10 -12.64 -3.10
CA LEU A 243 0.15 -13.69 -3.48
C LEU A 243 -1.27 -13.35 -3.07
N ASN A 244 -1.49 -12.92 -1.83
CA ASN A 244 -2.82 -12.53 -1.35
C ASN A 244 -3.48 -11.48 -2.25
N VAL A 245 -2.74 -10.40 -2.54
CA VAL A 245 -3.28 -9.32 -3.40
C VAL A 245 -3.44 -9.78 -4.87
N SER A 246 -2.67 -10.76 -5.33
CA SER A 246 -2.83 -11.33 -6.67
C SER A 246 -4.08 -12.21 -6.77
N ILE A 247 -4.40 -12.96 -5.72
CA ILE A 247 -5.62 -13.77 -5.64
C ILE A 247 -6.87 -12.90 -5.84
N ASP A 248 -6.95 -11.78 -5.13
CA ASP A 248 -8.09 -10.87 -5.24
C ASP A 248 -8.30 -10.34 -6.67
N ILE A 249 -7.20 -10.10 -7.41
CA ILE A 249 -7.28 -9.69 -8.81
C ILE A 249 -7.69 -10.84 -9.72
N ILE A 250 -7.09 -12.02 -9.53
CA ILE A 250 -7.45 -13.22 -10.31
C ILE A 250 -8.96 -13.47 -10.19
N ILE A 251 -9.47 -13.50 -8.97
CA ILE A 251 -10.90 -13.65 -8.70
C ILE A 251 -11.70 -12.49 -9.31
N GLY A 252 -11.22 -11.25 -9.17
CA GLY A 252 -11.84 -10.09 -9.79
C GLY A 252 -12.03 -10.22 -11.30
N THR A 253 -11.10 -10.90 -12.00
CA THR A 253 -11.23 -11.14 -13.45
C THR A 253 -12.32 -12.15 -13.81
N LEU A 254 -12.63 -13.09 -12.90
CA LEU A 254 -13.71 -14.08 -13.08
C LEU A 254 -15.11 -13.48 -12.89
N LEU A 255 -15.19 -12.26 -12.35
CA LEU A 255 -16.41 -11.53 -12.10
C LEU A 255 -16.88 -10.72 -13.35
N PRO A 256 -18.10 -10.20 -13.35
CA PRO A 256 -18.58 -9.33 -14.43
C PRO A 256 -17.62 -8.17 -14.74
N ALA A 257 -17.69 -7.68 -15.99
CA ALA A 257 -16.88 -6.55 -16.43
C ALA A 257 -17.08 -5.33 -15.51
N GLY A 258 -15.99 -4.64 -15.20
CA GLY A 258 -15.95 -3.52 -14.24
C GLY A 258 -15.63 -3.93 -12.82
N SER A 259 -15.62 -5.23 -12.48
CA SER A 259 -15.36 -5.67 -11.09
C SER A 259 -13.94 -5.39 -10.63
N VAL A 260 -12.93 -5.58 -11.47
CA VAL A 260 -11.54 -5.30 -11.13
C VAL A 260 -11.32 -3.82 -10.85
N SER A 261 -11.88 -2.95 -11.68
CA SER A 261 -11.78 -1.50 -11.51
C SER A 261 -12.58 -1.00 -10.30
N ILE A 262 -13.76 -1.54 -10.04
CA ILE A 262 -14.56 -1.26 -8.84
C ILE A 262 -13.76 -1.60 -7.57
N LEU A 263 -13.17 -2.80 -7.51
CA LEU A 263 -12.33 -3.23 -6.39
C LEU A 263 -11.10 -2.32 -6.22
N TYR A 264 -10.47 -1.94 -7.34
CA TYR A 264 -9.32 -1.03 -7.30
C TYR A 264 -9.67 0.33 -6.69
N TYR A 265 -10.76 0.98 -7.15
CA TYR A 265 -11.16 2.28 -6.61
C TYR A 265 -11.58 2.20 -5.15
N ALA A 266 -12.32 1.16 -4.77
CA ALA A 266 -12.71 0.93 -3.38
C ALA A 266 -11.49 0.71 -2.46
N ASP A 267 -10.56 -0.17 -2.85
CA ASP A 267 -9.32 -0.42 -2.10
C ASP A 267 -8.47 0.86 -2.00
N ARG A 268 -8.44 1.66 -3.07
CA ARG A 268 -7.67 2.91 -3.08
C ARG A 268 -8.12 3.89 -2.01
N VAL A 269 -9.42 4.05 -1.83
CA VAL A 269 -10.00 4.89 -0.77
C VAL A 269 -9.70 4.28 0.61
N ASN A 270 -9.89 2.97 0.76
CA ASN A 270 -9.62 2.26 2.02
C ASN A 270 -8.15 2.39 2.47
N GLN A 271 -7.22 2.45 1.52
CA GLN A 271 -5.79 2.61 1.83
C GLN A 271 -5.41 4.02 2.33
N LEU A 272 -6.22 5.06 2.13
CA LEU A 272 -5.88 6.43 2.57
C LEU A 272 -5.71 6.52 4.09
N PRO A 273 -6.71 6.14 4.93
CA PRO A 273 -6.53 6.15 6.38
C PRO A 273 -5.48 5.11 6.84
N LEU A 274 -5.47 3.92 6.25
CA LEU A 274 -4.53 2.87 6.60
C LEU A 274 -3.08 3.31 6.42
N GLY A 275 -2.79 4.01 5.33
CA GLY A 275 -1.44 4.49 5.02
C GLY A 275 -0.92 5.54 6.00
N VAL A 276 -1.79 6.34 6.63
CA VAL A 276 -1.40 7.33 7.63
C VAL A 276 -1.23 6.68 9.01
N ILE A 277 -2.22 5.90 9.42
CA ILE A 277 -2.34 5.38 10.79
C ILE A 277 -1.36 4.22 11.02
N ALA A 278 -1.38 3.23 10.15
CA ALA A 278 -0.63 2.01 10.35
C ALA A 278 0.89 2.18 10.16
N THR A 279 1.32 3.09 9.28
CA THR A 279 2.74 3.41 9.14
C THR A 279 3.29 4.15 10.35
N ALA A 280 2.54 5.09 10.91
CA ALA A 280 2.98 5.84 12.08
C ALA A 280 3.16 4.92 13.32
N ALA A 281 2.25 3.98 13.51
CA ALA A 281 2.32 3.03 14.62
C ALA A 281 3.41 1.96 14.42
N GLY A 282 3.49 1.35 13.23
CA GLY A 282 4.41 0.24 12.96
C GLY A 282 5.88 0.63 13.02
N THR A 283 6.25 1.83 12.56
CA THR A 283 7.65 2.28 12.54
C THR A 283 8.21 2.62 13.92
N ALA A 284 7.38 3.10 14.84
CA ALA A 284 7.79 3.45 16.19
C ALA A 284 7.76 2.28 17.18
N LEU A 285 6.85 1.32 16.95
CA LEU A 285 6.57 0.25 17.90
C LEU A 285 7.66 -0.81 17.96
N LEU A 286 8.13 -1.30 16.81
CA LEU A 286 9.13 -2.39 16.76
C LEU A 286 10.42 -2.04 17.54
N PRO A 287 11.07 -0.88 17.32
CA PRO A 287 12.25 -0.51 18.11
C PRO A 287 11.97 -0.37 19.60
N ALA A 288 10.79 0.18 19.97
CA ALA A 288 10.41 0.35 21.38
C ALA A 288 10.23 -1.01 22.07
N VAL A 289 9.47 -1.92 21.47
CA VAL A 289 9.23 -3.26 22.01
C VAL A 289 10.53 -4.06 22.08
N THR A 290 11.37 -4.03 21.03
CA THR A 290 12.66 -4.73 20.99
C THR A 290 13.59 -4.23 22.12
N ARG A 291 13.62 -2.92 22.35
CA ARG A 291 14.44 -2.34 23.44
C ARG A 291 14.00 -2.84 24.81
N HIS A 292 12.69 -2.81 25.12
CA HIS A 292 12.19 -3.29 26.42
C HIS A 292 12.47 -4.79 26.62
N ILE A 293 12.29 -5.60 25.57
CA ILE A 293 12.57 -7.03 25.62
C ILE A 293 14.07 -7.28 25.85
N ALA A 294 14.96 -6.55 25.17
CA ALA A 294 16.41 -6.68 25.33
C ALA A 294 16.88 -6.30 26.75
N LEU A 295 16.12 -5.45 27.45
CA LEU A 295 16.38 -5.06 28.84
C LEU A 295 15.70 -6.00 29.86
N GLY A 296 14.97 -7.02 29.43
CA GLY A 296 14.18 -7.91 30.30
C GLY A 296 12.88 -7.30 30.85
N GLU A 297 12.45 -6.15 30.31
CA GLU A 297 11.30 -5.36 30.76
C GLU A 297 10.03 -5.79 30.02
N GLU A 298 9.63 -7.07 30.15
CA GLU A 298 8.43 -7.62 29.46
C GLU A 298 7.14 -6.84 29.77
N ALA A 299 6.98 -6.38 31.01
CA ALA A 299 5.83 -5.56 31.40
C ALA A 299 5.76 -4.24 30.63
N GLN A 300 6.90 -3.56 30.37
CA GLN A 300 6.95 -2.32 29.61
C GLN A 300 6.72 -2.58 28.10
N ALA A 301 7.21 -3.72 27.59
CA ALA A 301 6.91 -4.16 26.24
C ALA A 301 5.39 -4.38 26.03
N ASN A 302 4.74 -5.01 27.00
CA ASN A 302 3.26 -5.19 26.98
C ASN A 302 2.52 -3.86 27.06
N ILE A 303 2.95 -2.92 27.92
CA ILE A 303 2.36 -1.57 27.99
C ILE A 303 2.51 -0.85 26.64
N ALA A 304 3.69 -0.92 25.99
CA ALA A 304 3.92 -0.31 24.69
C ALA A 304 2.98 -0.87 23.60
N LEU A 305 2.76 -2.19 23.60
CA LEU A 305 1.82 -2.84 22.69
C LEU A 305 0.37 -2.41 22.97
N ASN A 306 -0.05 -2.28 24.25
CA ASN A 306 -1.38 -1.80 24.63
C ASN A 306 -1.61 -0.37 24.16
N ARG A 307 -0.64 0.56 24.36
CA ARG A 307 -0.78 1.96 23.92
C ARG A 307 -0.84 2.07 22.41
N ALA A 308 -0.06 1.26 21.69
CA ALA A 308 -0.13 1.19 20.23
C ALA A 308 -1.50 0.65 19.77
N PHE A 309 -2.02 -0.40 20.40
CA PHE A 309 -3.35 -0.96 20.13
C PHE A 309 -4.45 0.08 20.31
N GLU A 310 -4.49 0.76 21.48
CA GLU A 310 -5.47 1.81 21.76
C GLU A 310 -5.41 2.94 20.73
N SER A 311 -4.20 3.44 20.43
CA SER A 311 -4.00 4.55 19.50
C SER A 311 -4.44 4.19 18.09
N VAL A 312 -4.13 2.97 17.64
CA VAL A 312 -4.52 2.49 16.33
C VAL A 312 -6.03 2.29 16.25
N LEU A 313 -6.63 1.65 17.27
CA LEU A 313 -8.08 1.44 17.32
C LEU A 313 -8.83 2.78 17.36
N MET A 314 -8.38 3.73 18.16
CA MET A 314 -8.94 5.07 18.28
C MET A 314 -9.02 5.81 16.94
N LEU A 315 -8.00 5.63 16.07
CA LEU A 315 -7.94 6.32 14.79
C LEU A 315 -8.56 5.52 13.63
N THR A 316 -8.44 4.20 13.67
CA THR A 316 -8.96 3.35 12.58
C THR A 316 -10.44 3.07 12.69
N LEU A 317 -10.99 3.01 13.91
CA LEU A 317 -12.41 2.73 14.10
C LEU A 317 -13.33 3.80 13.49
N PRO A 318 -13.13 5.12 13.76
CA PRO A 318 -13.96 6.15 13.11
C PRO A 318 -13.75 6.19 11.60
N ALA A 319 -12.54 5.95 11.10
CA ALA A 319 -12.29 5.86 9.67
C ALA A 319 -13.05 4.65 9.06
N ALA A 320 -13.03 3.49 9.71
CA ALA A 320 -13.76 2.30 9.27
C ALA A 320 -15.28 2.54 9.25
N ILE A 321 -15.83 3.10 10.32
CA ILE A 321 -17.25 3.42 10.43
C ILE A 321 -17.66 4.45 9.37
N GLY A 322 -16.88 5.53 9.24
CA GLY A 322 -17.13 6.56 8.23
C GLY A 322 -17.12 6.01 6.80
N LEU A 323 -16.10 5.19 6.48
CA LEU A 323 -16.01 4.54 5.16
C LEU A 323 -17.05 3.43 4.96
N ALA A 324 -17.51 2.75 6.01
CA ALA A 324 -18.54 1.71 5.88
C ALA A 324 -19.93 2.31 5.73
N VAL A 325 -20.31 3.23 6.62
CA VAL A 325 -21.64 3.85 6.63
C VAL A 325 -21.78 4.83 5.46
N ALA A 326 -20.83 5.76 5.28
CA ALA A 326 -20.88 6.77 4.23
C ALA A 326 -20.19 6.33 2.92
N ALA A 327 -20.02 5.03 2.69
CA ALA A 327 -19.29 4.47 1.55
C ALA A 327 -19.73 5.05 0.21
N ARG A 328 -21.04 5.10 -0.06
CA ARG A 328 -21.59 5.67 -1.28
C ARG A 328 -21.25 7.15 -1.40
N ALA A 329 -21.48 7.94 -0.37
CA ALA A 329 -21.19 9.37 -0.35
C ALA A 329 -19.71 9.68 -0.64
N VAL A 330 -18.81 8.87 -0.09
CA VAL A 330 -17.37 8.96 -0.37
C VAL A 330 -17.09 8.70 -1.85
N MET A 331 -17.68 7.64 -2.44
CA MET A 331 -17.47 7.29 -3.84
C MET A 331 -18.12 8.32 -4.79
N ASP A 332 -19.30 8.84 -4.44
CA ASP A 332 -19.99 9.88 -5.20
C ASP A 332 -19.08 11.13 -5.31
N VAL A 333 -18.65 11.67 -4.19
CA VAL A 333 -17.85 12.90 -4.15
C VAL A 333 -16.45 12.71 -4.76
N ALA A 334 -15.83 11.56 -4.52
CA ALA A 334 -14.50 11.31 -5.03
C ALA A 334 -14.47 11.04 -6.53
N PHE A 335 -15.43 10.27 -7.08
CA PHE A 335 -15.26 9.67 -8.40
C PHE A 335 -16.41 9.93 -9.38
N VAL A 336 -17.64 10.33 -8.98
CA VAL A 336 -18.75 10.52 -9.92
C VAL A 336 -18.50 11.73 -10.80
N ARG A 337 -17.80 11.47 -11.90
CA ARG A 337 -17.52 12.44 -12.98
C ARG A 337 -17.09 11.71 -14.25
N GLY A 338 -17.38 12.30 -15.42
CA GLY A 338 -17.01 11.72 -16.72
C GLY A 338 -17.58 10.31 -16.91
N ALA A 339 -16.72 9.34 -17.19
CA ALA A 339 -17.12 7.95 -17.45
C ALA A 339 -17.49 7.15 -16.17
N PHE A 340 -17.18 7.66 -14.97
CA PHE A 340 -17.57 7.01 -13.71
C PHE A 340 -18.96 7.49 -13.26
N THR A 341 -19.94 6.63 -13.42
CA THR A 341 -21.35 6.94 -13.17
C THR A 341 -21.76 6.78 -11.70
N ALA A 342 -22.93 7.31 -11.32
CA ALA A 342 -23.53 7.08 -10.00
C ALA A 342 -23.81 5.59 -9.73
N HIS A 343 -24.13 4.80 -10.75
CA HIS A 343 -24.27 3.35 -10.60
C HIS A 343 -22.95 2.69 -10.20
N ASN A 344 -21.84 3.12 -10.82
CA ASN A 344 -20.50 2.64 -10.45
C ASN A 344 -20.15 3.01 -9.01
N ALA A 345 -20.55 4.20 -8.54
CA ALA A 345 -20.34 4.64 -7.17
C ALA A 345 -21.09 3.77 -6.14
N VAL A 346 -22.29 3.33 -6.46
CA VAL A 346 -23.05 2.37 -5.60
C VAL A 346 -22.31 1.05 -5.48
N LEU A 347 -21.86 0.46 -6.61
CA LEU A 347 -21.15 -0.82 -6.61
C LEU A 347 -19.81 -0.72 -5.89
N ALA A 348 -19.05 0.34 -6.17
CA ALA A 348 -17.76 0.59 -5.49
C ALA A 348 -17.95 0.94 -4.01
N GLY A 349 -19.05 1.61 -3.65
CA GLY A 349 -19.43 1.89 -2.27
C GLY A 349 -19.66 0.62 -1.46
N HIS A 350 -20.38 -0.36 -2.00
CA HIS A 350 -20.57 -1.66 -1.34
C HIS A 350 -19.25 -2.38 -1.12
N SER A 351 -18.34 -2.38 -2.11
CA SER A 351 -17.01 -2.97 -1.98
C SER A 351 -16.15 -2.20 -0.97
N LEU A 352 -16.26 -0.85 -0.95
CA LEU A 352 -15.57 0.00 0.03
C LEU A 352 -16.06 -0.28 1.46
N ALA A 353 -17.37 -0.42 1.66
CA ALA A 353 -17.94 -0.78 2.97
C ALA A 353 -17.39 -2.13 3.46
N ALA A 354 -17.29 -3.13 2.59
CA ALA A 354 -16.72 -4.42 2.92
C ALA A 354 -15.22 -4.34 3.28
N PHE A 355 -14.41 -3.58 2.55
CA PHE A 355 -13.00 -3.31 2.90
C PHE A 355 -12.86 -2.54 4.21
N ALA A 356 -13.74 -1.55 4.45
CA ALA A 356 -13.69 -0.71 5.64
C ALA A 356 -13.87 -1.50 6.94
N LEU A 357 -14.65 -2.59 6.93
CA LEU A 357 -14.75 -3.50 8.06
C LEU A 357 -13.40 -4.12 8.45
N GLY A 358 -12.53 -4.35 7.46
CA GLY A 358 -11.17 -4.86 7.68
C GLY A 358 -10.17 -3.82 8.16
N LEU A 359 -10.45 -2.53 8.05
CA LEU A 359 -9.46 -1.47 8.27
C LEU A 359 -8.84 -1.47 9.67
N PRO A 360 -9.58 -1.59 10.79
CA PRO A 360 -8.98 -1.72 12.11
C PRO A 360 -8.10 -2.97 12.21
N VAL A 361 -8.55 -4.05 11.62
CA VAL A 361 -7.88 -5.36 11.65
C VAL A 361 -6.56 -5.32 10.88
N PHE A 362 -6.54 -4.73 9.68
CA PHE A 362 -5.31 -4.53 8.90
C PHE A 362 -4.25 -3.73 9.68
N ALA A 363 -4.70 -2.75 10.44
CA ALA A 363 -3.81 -1.95 11.28
C ALA A 363 -3.32 -2.73 12.51
N LEU A 364 -4.17 -3.56 13.15
CA LEU A 364 -3.81 -4.37 14.29
C LEU A 364 -2.79 -5.47 13.96
N ILE A 365 -2.83 -6.07 12.77
CA ILE A 365 -1.78 -6.99 12.32
C ILE A 365 -0.41 -6.33 12.42
N LYS A 366 -0.29 -5.04 12.06
CA LYS A 366 0.97 -4.27 12.15
C LYS A 366 1.39 -3.94 13.59
N ILE A 367 0.51 -4.11 14.55
CA ILE A 367 0.82 -3.99 15.99
C ILE A 367 1.27 -5.34 16.57
N PHE A 368 0.58 -6.43 16.23
CA PHE A 368 0.89 -7.75 16.79
C PHE A 368 2.14 -8.39 16.18
N THR A 369 2.39 -8.19 14.88
CA THR A 369 3.55 -8.76 14.19
C THR A 369 4.89 -8.35 14.82
N PRO A 370 5.16 -7.07 15.17
CA PRO A 370 6.34 -6.67 15.93
C PRO A 370 6.51 -7.38 17.26
N GLY A 371 5.42 -7.78 17.92
CA GLY A 371 5.49 -8.56 19.17
C GLY A 371 6.20 -9.90 19.01
N PHE A 372 6.08 -10.55 17.84
CA PHE A 372 6.85 -11.77 17.50
C PHE A 372 8.25 -11.44 17.03
N TYR A 373 8.41 -10.48 16.12
CA TYR A 373 9.69 -10.13 15.51
C TYR A 373 10.71 -9.65 16.56
N ALA A 374 10.28 -8.88 17.55
CA ALA A 374 11.12 -8.43 18.64
C ALA A 374 11.69 -9.58 19.50
N ARG A 375 11.07 -10.76 19.44
CA ARG A 375 11.51 -11.99 20.10
C ARG A 375 12.19 -12.98 19.15
N GLY A 376 12.49 -12.57 17.92
CA GLY A 376 13.14 -13.40 16.90
C GLY A 376 12.22 -14.42 16.22
N ASP A 377 10.93 -14.45 16.56
CA ASP A 377 9.96 -15.37 15.95
C ASP A 377 9.37 -14.76 14.66
N THR A 378 10.01 -15.02 13.55
CA THR A 378 9.52 -14.63 12.22
C THR A 378 8.62 -15.69 11.59
N MET A 379 8.71 -16.94 12.07
CA MET A 379 7.99 -18.07 11.47
C MET A 379 6.52 -18.13 11.85
N THR A 380 6.17 -17.75 13.08
CA THR A 380 4.76 -17.78 13.52
C THR A 380 3.89 -16.83 12.71
N PRO A 381 4.24 -15.53 12.53
CA PRO A 381 3.49 -14.63 11.66
C PRO A 381 3.43 -15.09 10.19
N LEU A 382 4.52 -15.70 9.68
CA LEU A 382 4.54 -16.25 8.32
C LEU A 382 3.52 -17.39 8.16
N LYS A 383 3.51 -18.36 9.07
CA LYS A 383 2.55 -19.50 9.03
C LYS A 383 1.10 -19.03 9.11
N ILE A 384 0.81 -18.08 10.01
CA ILE A 384 -0.52 -17.49 10.14
C ILE A 384 -0.88 -16.73 8.85
N GLY A 385 0.06 -15.98 8.27
CA GLY A 385 -0.13 -15.30 7.00
C GLY A 385 -0.48 -16.25 5.86
N VAL A 386 0.22 -17.39 5.75
CA VAL A 386 -0.08 -18.43 4.74
C VAL A 386 -1.48 -19.01 4.97
N ALA A 387 -1.85 -19.33 6.23
CA ALA A 387 -3.18 -19.81 6.55
C ALA A 387 -4.28 -18.76 6.22
N ALA A 388 -4.02 -17.49 6.48
CA ALA A 388 -4.92 -16.40 6.11
C ALA A 388 -5.09 -16.26 4.59
N VAL A 389 -4.02 -16.47 3.80
CA VAL A 389 -4.10 -16.48 2.32
C VAL A 389 -4.94 -17.67 1.83
N ALA A 390 -4.77 -18.83 2.41
CA ALA A 390 -5.59 -20.01 2.05
C ALA A 390 -7.07 -19.77 2.40
N LEU A 391 -7.35 -19.20 3.58
CA LEU A 391 -8.70 -18.80 3.97
C LEU A 391 -9.27 -17.72 3.03
N ASN A 392 -8.47 -16.71 2.66
CA ASN A 392 -8.89 -15.68 1.70
C ASN A 392 -9.31 -16.30 0.38
N LEU A 393 -8.53 -17.22 -0.17
CA LEU A 393 -8.87 -17.94 -1.41
C LEU A 393 -10.18 -18.72 -1.25
N GLY A 394 -10.35 -19.46 -0.17
CA GLY A 394 -11.59 -20.23 0.10
C GLY A 394 -12.81 -19.31 0.20
N LEU A 395 -12.70 -18.21 0.97
CA LEU A 395 -13.79 -17.22 1.09
C LEU A 395 -14.10 -16.51 -0.23
N ASN A 396 -13.08 -16.21 -1.03
CA ASN A 396 -13.27 -15.64 -2.36
C ASN A 396 -14.11 -16.55 -3.25
N LEU A 397 -13.79 -17.86 -3.28
CA LEU A 397 -14.54 -18.83 -4.08
C LEU A 397 -16.00 -18.97 -3.62
N VAL A 398 -16.25 -18.87 -2.32
CA VAL A 398 -17.62 -18.90 -1.75
C VAL A 398 -18.38 -17.61 -2.07
N PHE A 399 -17.74 -16.44 -1.93
CA PHE A 399 -18.42 -15.15 -2.03
C PHE A 399 -18.50 -14.58 -3.44
N MET A 400 -17.66 -15.05 -4.39
CA MET A 400 -17.60 -14.49 -5.74
C MET A 400 -18.94 -14.54 -6.50
N HIS A 401 -19.73 -15.59 -6.32
CA HIS A 401 -21.02 -15.74 -7.01
C HIS A 401 -22.14 -14.90 -6.36
N PRO A 402 -22.41 -15.02 -5.03
CA PRO A 402 -23.52 -14.30 -4.41
C PRO A 402 -23.26 -12.80 -4.24
N LEU A 403 -22.00 -12.41 -3.97
CA LEU A 403 -21.65 -11.02 -3.63
C LEU A 403 -20.90 -10.28 -4.76
N LYS A 404 -20.57 -10.94 -5.85
CA LYS A 404 -19.85 -10.35 -7.01
C LYS A 404 -18.62 -9.55 -6.53
N ALA A 405 -18.46 -8.29 -6.94
CA ALA A 405 -17.31 -7.44 -6.57
C ALA A 405 -17.18 -7.17 -5.05
N VAL A 406 -18.24 -7.31 -4.28
CA VAL A 406 -18.18 -7.19 -2.80
C VAL A 406 -17.50 -8.42 -2.17
N GLY A 407 -17.60 -9.59 -2.80
CA GLY A 407 -17.06 -10.85 -2.31
C GLY A 407 -15.56 -10.79 -1.97
N PRO A 408 -14.68 -10.42 -2.91
CA PRO A 408 -13.25 -10.29 -2.64
C PRO A 408 -12.91 -9.28 -1.54
N ALA A 409 -13.62 -8.15 -1.47
CA ALA A 409 -13.41 -7.15 -0.42
C ALA A 409 -13.75 -7.72 0.98
N LEU A 410 -14.85 -8.46 1.09
CA LEU A 410 -15.28 -9.11 2.33
C LEU A 410 -14.34 -10.26 2.70
N ALA A 411 -13.93 -11.09 1.72
CA ALA A 411 -12.99 -12.19 1.93
C ALA A 411 -11.66 -11.69 2.51
N THR A 412 -11.14 -10.58 1.97
CA THR A 412 -9.91 -9.94 2.43
C THR A 412 -10.07 -9.40 3.86
N SER A 413 -11.20 -8.80 4.20
CA SER A 413 -11.48 -8.31 5.55
C SER A 413 -11.59 -9.45 6.57
N LEU A 414 -12.30 -10.55 6.23
CA LEU A 414 -12.48 -11.70 7.11
C LEU A 414 -11.19 -12.51 7.29
N SER A 415 -10.44 -12.74 6.23
CA SER A 415 -9.15 -13.45 6.31
C SER A 415 -8.11 -12.66 7.12
N SER A 416 -8.14 -11.34 7.03
CA SER A 416 -7.30 -10.48 7.85
C SER A 416 -7.75 -10.46 9.31
N ALA A 417 -9.07 -10.55 9.58
CA ALA A 417 -9.60 -10.70 10.93
C ALA A 417 -9.13 -12.04 11.56
N PHE A 418 -9.16 -13.11 10.80
CA PHE A 418 -8.59 -14.39 11.21
C PHE A 418 -7.09 -14.27 11.52
N ASN A 419 -6.31 -13.62 10.64
CA ASN A 419 -4.89 -13.38 10.86
C ASN A 419 -4.63 -12.62 12.17
N ALA A 420 -5.30 -11.49 12.38
CA ALA A 420 -5.15 -10.69 13.60
C ALA A 420 -5.58 -11.46 14.86
N ALA A 421 -6.67 -12.22 14.79
CA ALA A 421 -7.15 -13.03 15.89
C ALA A 421 -6.15 -14.14 16.27
N CYS A 422 -5.57 -14.83 15.29
CA CYS A 422 -4.53 -15.84 15.52
C CYS A 422 -3.25 -15.22 16.13
N LEU A 423 -2.80 -14.08 15.61
CA LEU A 423 -1.64 -13.37 16.18
C LEU A 423 -1.91 -12.95 17.63
N PHE A 424 -3.07 -12.37 17.89
CA PHE A 424 -3.49 -11.99 19.25
C PHE A 424 -3.54 -13.20 20.18
N ALA A 425 -4.24 -14.25 19.77
CA ALA A 425 -4.42 -15.45 20.59
C ALA A 425 -3.09 -16.12 20.97
N LEU A 426 -2.15 -16.19 20.02
CA LEU A 426 -0.83 -16.77 20.27
C LEU A 426 0.05 -15.87 21.15
N LEU A 427 0.03 -14.54 20.96
CA LEU A 427 0.71 -13.61 21.87
C LEU A 427 0.15 -13.71 23.29
N HIS A 428 -1.16 -13.81 23.43
CA HIS A 428 -1.83 -13.97 24.71
C HIS A 428 -1.49 -15.31 25.37
N LYS A 429 -1.57 -16.41 24.62
CA LYS A 429 -1.22 -17.75 25.12
C LYS A 429 0.22 -17.85 25.61
N ARG A 430 1.13 -17.12 24.96
CA ARG A 430 2.56 -17.07 25.33
C ARG A 430 2.88 -16.05 26.44
N ALA A 431 1.87 -15.42 27.02
CA ALA A 431 1.99 -14.34 28.02
C ALA A 431 2.79 -13.12 27.53
N HIS A 432 2.92 -12.94 26.22
CA HIS A 432 3.62 -11.80 25.60
C HIS A 432 2.73 -10.58 25.37
N PHE A 433 1.41 -10.76 25.47
CA PHE A 433 0.42 -9.70 25.35
C PHE A 433 -0.81 -10.00 26.21
N GLY A 434 -1.21 -9.02 27.02
CA GLY A 434 -2.46 -9.03 27.75
C GLY A 434 -2.96 -7.60 27.93
N PHE A 435 -4.27 -7.41 27.90
CA PHE A 435 -4.83 -6.09 28.14
C PHE A 435 -4.58 -5.65 29.58
N ASP A 436 -3.94 -4.49 29.74
CA ASP A 436 -3.75 -3.84 31.03
C ASP A 436 -5.09 -3.24 31.55
N ALA A 437 -5.12 -2.83 32.81
CA ALA A 437 -6.32 -2.27 33.42
C ALA A 437 -6.86 -1.07 32.67
N LEU A 438 -5.97 -0.21 32.13
CA LEU A 438 -6.33 0.99 31.38
C LEU A 438 -6.98 0.63 30.04
N SER A 439 -6.39 -0.30 29.28
CA SER A 439 -6.94 -0.77 28.01
C SER A 439 -8.30 -1.46 28.16
N ARG A 440 -8.47 -2.26 29.22
CA ARG A 440 -9.76 -2.90 29.54
C ARG A 440 -10.89 -1.90 29.74
N HIS A 441 -10.58 -0.71 30.25
CA HIS A 441 -11.55 0.37 30.41
C HIS A 441 -11.71 1.24 29.18
N ARG A 442 -10.62 1.53 28.47
CA ARG A 442 -10.64 2.43 27.30
C ARG A 442 -11.25 1.79 26.06
N ILE A 443 -10.94 0.52 25.77
CA ILE A 443 -11.41 -0.16 24.56
C ILE A 443 -12.95 -0.20 24.46
N PRO A 444 -13.71 -0.62 25.49
CA PRO A 444 -15.18 -0.58 25.40
C PRO A 444 -15.74 0.83 25.18
N ARG A 445 -15.11 1.85 25.75
CA ARG A 445 -15.51 3.25 25.55
C ARG A 445 -15.24 3.75 24.13
N ILE A 446 -14.12 3.35 23.53
CA ILE A 446 -13.81 3.63 22.12
C ILE A 446 -14.85 2.97 21.22
N LEU A 447 -15.21 1.70 21.50
CA LEU A 447 -16.24 0.99 20.74
C LEU A 447 -17.62 1.65 20.90
N LEU A 448 -17.97 2.09 22.08
CA LEU A 448 -19.23 2.80 22.34
C LEU A 448 -19.28 4.15 21.59
N ALA A 449 -18.18 4.93 21.61
CA ALA A 449 -18.09 6.15 20.82
C ALA A 449 -18.24 5.88 19.32
N GLY A 450 -17.67 4.78 18.84
CA GLY A 450 -17.87 4.30 17.47
C GLY A 450 -19.33 3.96 17.16
N ALA A 451 -20.03 3.27 18.06
CA ALA A 451 -21.44 2.93 17.90
C ALA A 451 -22.34 4.18 17.84
N VAL A 452 -22.06 5.18 18.68
CA VAL A 452 -22.75 6.48 18.66
C VAL A 452 -22.53 7.19 17.32
N MET A 453 -21.28 7.22 16.84
CA MET A 453 -20.96 7.77 15.50
C MET A 453 -21.69 7.04 14.40
N ALA A 454 -21.73 5.70 14.42
CA ALA A 454 -22.41 4.90 13.41
C ALA A 454 -23.91 5.22 13.37
N ALA A 455 -24.58 5.29 14.54
CA ALA A 455 -25.99 5.63 14.64
C ALA A 455 -26.28 7.06 14.13
N ALA A 456 -25.43 8.04 14.51
CA ALA A 456 -25.55 9.42 14.03
C ALA A 456 -25.41 9.53 12.51
N LEU A 457 -24.37 8.91 11.94
CA LEU A 457 -24.15 8.90 10.49
C LEU A 457 -25.30 8.24 9.75
N TRP A 458 -25.78 7.10 10.23
CA TRP A 458 -26.90 6.40 9.63
C TRP A 458 -28.21 7.21 9.70
N GLY A 459 -28.46 7.91 10.84
CA GLY A 459 -29.59 8.82 10.99
C GLY A 459 -29.54 9.98 10.00
N VAL A 460 -28.39 10.64 9.87
CA VAL A 460 -28.23 11.74 8.92
C VAL A 460 -28.39 11.27 7.49
N GLN A 461 -27.85 10.10 7.12
CA GLN A 461 -28.02 9.58 5.75
C GLN A 461 -29.46 9.32 5.37
N ARG A 462 -30.34 8.98 6.31
CA ARG A 462 -31.79 8.83 6.05
C ARG A 462 -32.51 10.14 5.83
N LEU A 463 -31.94 11.23 6.30
CA LEU A 463 -32.48 12.59 6.14
C LEU A 463 -31.97 13.27 4.85
N LEU A 464 -30.88 12.77 4.28
CA LEU A 464 -30.34 13.31 3.04
C LEU A 464 -31.23 12.94 1.84
N PRO A 465 -31.37 13.83 0.84
CA PRO A 465 -32.16 13.54 -0.34
C PRO A 465 -31.58 12.35 -1.13
N PRO A 466 -32.44 11.55 -1.78
CA PRO A 466 -31.98 10.46 -2.62
C PRO A 466 -31.29 11.03 -3.86
N GLY A 467 -30.08 10.58 -4.17
CA GLY A 467 -29.34 11.03 -5.34
C GLY A 467 -27.83 10.83 -5.20
N VAL A 468 -27.09 11.58 -6.01
CA VAL A 468 -25.64 11.69 -5.89
C VAL A 468 -25.31 12.67 -4.76
N THR A 469 -24.50 12.22 -3.82
CA THR A 469 -24.12 13.04 -2.66
C THR A 469 -23.29 14.25 -3.11
N THR A 470 -23.72 15.42 -2.69
CA THR A 470 -23.02 16.68 -2.95
C THR A 470 -21.89 16.92 -1.97
N ILE A 471 -20.95 17.82 -2.31
CA ILE A 471 -19.83 18.19 -1.42
C ILE A 471 -20.32 18.71 -0.07
N PRO A 472 -21.32 19.62 0.05
CA PRO A 472 -21.84 20.07 1.35
C PRO A 472 -22.41 18.92 2.20
N GLU A 473 -23.16 18.00 1.60
CA GLU A 473 -23.71 16.83 2.29
C GLU A 473 -22.59 15.91 2.81
N PHE A 474 -21.57 15.70 2.00
CA PHE A 474 -20.40 14.93 2.43
C PHE A 474 -19.66 15.61 3.59
N LEU A 475 -19.46 16.93 3.53
CA LEU A 475 -18.83 17.69 4.64
C LEU A 475 -19.68 17.61 5.90
N LEU A 476 -21.02 17.64 5.80
CA LEU A 476 -21.93 17.43 6.92
C LEU A 476 -21.71 16.04 7.54
N LEU A 477 -21.64 14.98 6.73
CA LEU A 477 -21.35 13.62 7.23
C LEU A 477 -20.00 13.55 7.94
N VAL A 478 -18.95 14.17 7.40
CA VAL A 478 -17.63 14.23 8.04
C VAL A 478 -17.70 14.97 9.37
N LEU A 479 -18.39 16.10 9.43
CA LEU A 479 -18.56 16.89 10.65
C LEU A 479 -19.33 16.11 11.72
N VAL A 480 -20.48 15.54 11.34
CA VAL A 480 -21.29 14.70 12.23
C VAL A 480 -20.49 13.50 12.74
N GLY A 481 -19.79 12.80 11.86
CA GLY A 481 -18.92 11.68 12.26
C GLY A 481 -17.85 12.12 13.26
N GLY A 482 -17.20 13.25 13.03
CA GLY A 482 -16.20 13.81 13.94
C GLY A 482 -16.79 14.19 15.29
N VAL A 483 -17.88 14.94 15.31
CA VAL A 483 -18.53 15.40 16.55
C VAL A 483 -19.04 14.20 17.37
N PHE A 484 -19.73 13.27 16.74
CA PHE A 484 -20.34 12.11 17.41
C PHE A 484 -19.36 10.97 17.73
N TYR A 485 -18.11 11.05 17.29
CA TYR A 485 -17.04 10.18 17.74
C TYR A 485 -16.20 10.82 18.84
N PHE A 486 -15.64 12.01 18.57
CA PHE A 486 -14.73 12.66 19.51
C PHE A 486 -15.46 13.24 20.73
N GLY A 487 -16.69 13.74 20.59
CA GLY A 487 -17.48 14.26 21.69
C GLY A 487 -17.74 13.20 22.78
N PRO A 488 -18.45 12.10 22.45
CA PRO A 488 -18.64 10.99 23.39
C PRO A 488 -17.31 10.36 23.86
N GLY A 489 -16.32 10.24 22.99
CA GLY A 489 -15.01 9.71 23.35
C GLY A 489 -14.30 10.50 24.44
N VAL A 490 -14.39 11.82 24.41
CA VAL A 490 -13.86 12.71 25.47
C VAL A 490 -14.72 12.62 26.73
N LEU A 491 -16.05 12.70 26.62
CA LEU A 491 -16.98 12.59 27.74
C LEU A 491 -16.82 11.27 28.48
N LEU A 492 -16.67 10.19 27.77
CA LEU A 492 -16.46 8.86 28.34
C LEU A 492 -15.02 8.61 28.82
N ARG A 493 -14.11 9.57 28.64
CA ARG A 493 -12.68 9.40 28.93
C ARG A 493 -12.08 8.17 28.20
N ALA A 494 -12.56 7.94 26.98
CA ALA A 494 -12.03 6.88 26.11
C ALA A 494 -10.59 7.18 25.67
N PHE A 495 -10.26 8.45 25.49
CA PHE A 495 -8.93 8.96 25.17
C PHE A 495 -8.66 10.27 25.92
N ASP A 496 -7.38 10.52 26.23
CA ASP A 496 -6.95 11.75 26.87
C ASP A 496 -6.43 12.72 25.79
N LEU A 497 -7.22 13.77 25.55
CA LEU A 497 -6.86 14.85 24.61
C LEU A 497 -5.53 15.52 24.99
N ARG A 498 -5.16 15.54 26.28
CA ARG A 498 -3.90 16.13 26.75
C ARG A 498 -2.71 15.28 26.31
N GLU A 499 -2.83 13.97 26.33
CA GLU A 499 -1.84 13.02 25.85
C GLU A 499 -1.61 13.22 24.33
N PHE A 500 -2.70 13.34 23.57
CA PHE A 500 -2.67 13.56 22.12
C PHE A 500 -2.08 14.93 21.76
N LEU A 501 -2.50 16.00 22.41
CA LEU A 501 -1.96 17.37 22.23
C LEU A 501 -0.50 17.45 22.72
N GLY A 502 -0.15 16.70 23.75
CA GLY A 502 1.22 16.59 24.25
C GLY A 502 2.18 15.95 23.22
N LEU A 503 1.73 14.94 22.48
CA LEU A 503 2.49 14.35 21.39
C LEU A 503 2.72 15.33 20.23
N LEU A 504 1.72 16.15 19.89
CA LEU A 504 1.85 17.21 18.88
C LEU A 504 2.79 18.35 19.33
N ARG A 505 2.73 18.76 20.62
CA ARG A 505 3.61 19.79 21.19
C ARG A 505 5.06 19.32 21.33
N ARG A 506 5.31 18.07 21.72
CA ARG A 506 6.67 17.49 21.78
C ARG A 506 7.32 17.38 20.39
N ARG A 507 6.54 17.12 19.32
CA ARG A 507 7.04 17.20 17.94
C ARG A 507 7.47 18.62 17.54
N ARG A 508 6.71 19.67 17.95
CA ARG A 508 7.09 21.06 17.67
C ARG A 508 8.36 21.50 18.44
N ARG A 509 8.54 21.07 19.70
CA ARG A 509 9.76 21.37 20.49
C ARG A 509 11.01 20.63 20.02
N LYS A 510 10.90 19.50 19.35
CA LYS A 510 12.03 18.80 18.73
C LYS A 510 12.31 19.29 17.30
N ALA A 511 11.46 20.10 16.72
CA ALA A 511 11.59 20.68 15.38
C ALA A 511 12.06 22.17 15.41
N ALA A 512 12.01 22.82 16.54
CA ALA A 512 12.67 24.08 16.86
C ALA A 512 14.04 23.82 17.54
#